data_93fc68b5c69b5cfac593b758ab757ce8
#
_entry.id   93fc68b5c69b5cfac593b758ab757ce8
#
_cell.length_a   1.000
_cell.length_b   1.000
_cell.length_c   1.000
_cell.angle_alpha   90.00
_cell.angle_beta   90.00
_cell.angle_gamma   90.00
#
_symmetry.space_group_name_H-M   'P 1'
#
loop_
_entity.id
_entity.type
_entity.pdbx_description
1 polymer ?
#
loop_
_entity_poly.entity_id
_entity_poly.type
_entity_poly.pdbx_seq_one_letter_code
_entity_poly.pdbx_strand_id
1 'polypeptide(L)'
;RGFAGGVKRYGFKGQHMTHGYMTHRRPLSSGATGPQRVFKGTRKPGHMGDETVTQLGIKVVKVDAERGLILISGSVPGANGSLVTIKRSSR
;
A
#
# COMPACT_ATOMS: atom_id res chain seq x y z
N ARG A 1 2.82 -7.02 7.16
CA ARG A 1 4.25 -6.78 6.90
C ARG A 1 5.04 -6.33 8.14
N GLY A 2 4.37 -5.85 9.17
CA GLY A 2 5.03 -5.30 10.34
C GLY A 2 5.61 -3.91 10.09
N PHE A 3 6.65 -3.55 10.84
CA PHE A 3 7.32 -2.25 10.67
C PHE A 3 8.12 -2.21 9.36
N ALA A 4 7.83 -1.27 8.49
CA ALA A 4 8.48 -1.11 7.20
C ALA A 4 9.08 0.29 7.02
N GLY A 5 10.20 0.37 6.32
CA GLY A 5 10.84 1.63 5.93
C GLY A 5 10.11 2.34 4.79
N GLY A 6 10.45 3.61 4.56
CA GLY A 6 9.79 4.45 3.56
C GLY A 6 9.88 3.91 2.13
N VAL A 7 10.98 3.29 1.77
CA VAL A 7 11.16 2.70 0.44
C VAL A 7 10.15 1.58 0.18
N LYS A 8 9.98 0.67 1.13
CA LYS A 8 9.01 -0.44 1.01
C LYS A 8 7.58 0.02 1.20
N ARG A 9 7.34 0.88 2.19
CA ARG A 9 5.99 1.31 2.60
C ARG A 9 5.34 2.26 1.62
N TYR A 10 6.10 3.18 1.03
CA TYR A 10 5.59 4.24 0.15
C TYR A 10 6.24 4.28 -1.23
N GLY A 11 7.18 3.40 -1.52
CA GLY A 11 7.89 3.39 -2.79
C GLY A 11 8.85 4.57 -2.97
N PHE A 12 9.43 5.09 -1.90
CA PHE A 12 10.43 6.15 -1.98
C PHE A 12 11.69 5.66 -2.72
N LYS A 13 12.29 6.53 -3.52
CA LYS A 13 13.43 6.19 -4.37
C LYS A 13 14.71 5.83 -3.60
N GLY A 14 14.85 6.34 -2.37
CA GLY A 14 16.12 6.20 -1.64
C GLY A 14 17.19 7.13 -2.17
N GLN A 15 18.45 6.78 -1.95
CA GLN A 15 19.62 7.58 -2.29
C GLN A 15 20.56 6.84 -3.24
N HIS A 16 21.65 7.48 -3.64
CA HIS A 16 22.64 6.89 -4.52
C HIS A 16 23.22 5.60 -3.94
N MET A 17 23.37 4.58 -4.78
CA MET A 17 23.92 3.27 -4.41
C MET A 17 25.43 3.16 -4.62
N THR A 18 26.03 4.13 -5.33
CA THR A 18 27.44 4.15 -5.72
C THR A 18 28.09 5.49 -5.31
N HIS A 19 29.33 5.73 -5.75
CA HIS A 19 30.12 6.93 -5.47
C HIS A 19 30.40 7.18 -3.98
N GLY A 20 30.53 6.11 -3.18
CA GLY A 20 30.84 6.22 -1.76
C GLY A 20 29.73 6.82 -0.89
N TYR A 21 28.49 6.88 -1.39
CA TYR A 21 27.39 7.40 -0.64
C TYR A 21 26.99 6.41 0.48
N MET A 22 26.99 6.90 1.73
CA MET A 22 26.79 6.03 2.91
C MET A 22 25.33 5.71 3.21
N THR A 23 24.41 6.52 2.70
CA THR A 23 22.97 6.41 3.00
C THR A 23 22.20 5.94 1.77
N HIS A 24 21.80 4.67 1.71
CA HIS A 24 21.15 4.09 0.54
C HIS A 24 19.63 4.15 0.63
N ARG A 25 19.06 3.66 1.72
CA ARG A 25 17.60 3.49 1.88
C ARG A 25 17.02 4.32 3.03
N ARG A 26 17.84 5.05 3.75
CA ARG A 26 17.39 5.86 4.90
C ARG A 26 16.73 7.15 4.43
N PRO A 27 15.70 7.63 5.15
CA PRO A 27 15.20 8.99 4.94
C PRO A 27 16.25 10.01 5.39
N LEU A 28 16.24 11.16 4.75
CA LEU A 28 17.11 12.27 5.09
C LEU A 28 16.35 13.32 5.93
N SER A 29 16.31 14.56 5.43
CA SER A 29 15.62 15.66 6.11
C SER A 29 14.13 15.40 6.29
N SER A 30 13.58 15.82 7.42
CA SER A 30 12.15 15.75 7.71
C SER A 30 11.40 17.06 7.45
N GLY A 31 12.09 18.10 6.99
CA GLY A 31 11.48 19.37 6.63
C GLY A 31 12.42 20.56 6.82
N ALA A 32 11.88 21.76 6.60
CA ALA A 32 12.58 23.02 6.77
C ALA A 32 12.57 23.50 8.23
N THR A 33 13.43 24.46 8.54
CA THR A 33 13.51 25.07 9.89
C THR A 33 12.27 25.88 10.24
N GLY A 34 11.67 26.56 9.25
CA GLY A 34 10.54 27.48 9.47
C GLY A 34 9.32 26.89 10.17
N PRO A 35 8.86 25.66 9.87
CA PRO A 35 7.75 25.03 10.59
C PRO A 35 8.03 24.65 12.02
N GLN A 36 9.29 24.50 12.43
CA GLN A 36 9.75 24.06 13.76
C GLN A 36 9.12 22.73 14.25
N ARG A 37 8.52 21.97 13.36
CA ARG A 37 7.88 20.68 13.60
C ARG A 37 7.74 19.91 12.31
N VAL A 38 7.42 18.64 12.42
CA VAL A 38 6.99 17.81 11.28
C VAL A 38 5.47 17.84 11.19
N PHE A 39 4.93 18.11 10.02
CA PHE A 39 3.47 18.15 9.81
C PHE A 39 2.83 16.79 10.04
N LYS A 40 1.57 16.80 10.53
CA LYS A 40 0.74 15.60 10.61
C LYS A 40 0.52 15.03 9.20
N GLY A 41 0.46 13.69 9.09
CA GLY A 41 0.30 13.02 7.81
C GLY A 41 1.57 12.87 6.98
N THR A 42 2.72 13.37 7.46
CA THR A 42 4.00 13.15 6.80
C THR A 42 4.32 11.66 6.75
N ARG A 43 4.64 11.17 5.55
CA ARG A 43 4.93 9.77 5.30
C ARG A 43 6.27 9.36 5.91
N LYS A 44 6.23 8.48 6.87
CA LYS A 44 7.40 7.97 7.60
C LYS A 44 7.36 6.46 7.72
N PRO A 45 8.49 5.80 8.07
CA PRO A 45 8.48 4.39 8.44
C PRO A 45 7.43 4.10 9.53
N GLY A 46 6.87 2.90 9.48
CA GLY A 46 5.88 2.47 10.45
C GLY A 46 5.25 1.13 10.06
N HIS A 47 4.21 0.76 10.78
CA HIS A 47 3.45 -0.46 10.50
C HIS A 47 2.85 -0.42 9.10
N MET A 48 3.01 -1.51 8.36
CA MET A 48 2.50 -1.69 7.00
C MET A 48 1.61 -2.92 6.92
N GLY A 49 0.41 -2.75 6.38
CA GLY A 49 -0.58 -3.81 6.28
C GLY A 49 -1.45 -3.95 7.53
N ASP A 50 -2.18 -5.06 7.62
CA ASP A 50 -3.16 -5.33 8.68
C ASP A 50 -4.23 -4.23 8.79
N GLU A 51 -4.69 -3.77 7.65
CA GLU A 51 -5.74 -2.75 7.53
C GLU A 51 -6.81 -3.21 6.54
N THR A 52 -8.04 -2.80 6.77
CA THR A 52 -9.14 -3.10 5.86
C THR A 52 -9.03 -2.23 4.61
N VAL A 53 -8.92 -2.88 3.45
CA VAL A 53 -8.83 -2.20 2.15
C VAL A 53 -10.09 -2.50 1.35
N THR A 54 -10.73 -1.45 0.84
CA THR A 54 -11.91 -1.57 -0.02
C THR A 54 -11.56 -1.16 -1.45
N GLN A 55 -11.78 -2.06 -2.38
CA GLN A 55 -11.64 -1.79 -3.81
C GLN A 55 -13.02 -1.56 -4.42
N LEU A 56 -13.21 -0.38 -5.02
CA LEU A 56 -14.47 0.00 -5.69
C LEU A 56 -14.37 -0.19 -7.21
N GLY A 57 -15.54 -0.34 -7.87
CA GLY A 57 -15.65 -0.34 -9.32
C GLY A 57 -15.09 -1.59 -10.01
N ILE A 58 -15.01 -2.71 -9.31
CA ILE A 58 -14.57 -3.97 -9.90
C ILE A 58 -15.67 -4.52 -10.80
N LYS A 59 -15.32 -4.88 -12.04
CA LYS A 59 -16.23 -5.47 -13.02
C LYS A 59 -16.26 -6.99 -12.88
N VAL A 60 -17.46 -7.55 -12.75
CA VAL A 60 -17.67 -8.99 -12.78
C VAL A 60 -17.71 -9.44 -14.25
N VAL A 61 -16.86 -10.38 -14.62
CA VAL A 61 -16.76 -10.92 -15.98
C VAL A 61 -17.67 -12.14 -16.15
N LYS A 62 -17.62 -13.07 -15.19
CA LYS A 62 -18.41 -14.31 -15.23
C LYS A 62 -18.72 -14.78 -13.80
N VAL A 63 -19.88 -15.39 -13.65
CA VAL A 63 -20.28 -16.08 -12.41
C VAL A 63 -20.51 -17.54 -12.74
N ASP A 64 -19.91 -18.44 -11.99
CA ASP A 64 -20.13 -19.88 -12.05
C ASP A 64 -20.75 -20.33 -10.71
N ALA A 65 -22.05 -20.46 -10.69
CA ALA A 65 -22.81 -20.81 -9.51
C ALA A 65 -22.58 -22.27 -9.07
N GLU A 66 -22.31 -23.18 -10.02
CA GLU A 66 -22.11 -24.60 -9.73
C GLU A 66 -20.81 -24.82 -8.93
N ARG A 67 -19.76 -24.10 -9.28
CA ARG A 67 -18.46 -24.15 -8.62
C ARG A 67 -18.31 -23.13 -7.49
N GLY A 68 -19.26 -22.21 -7.33
CA GLY A 68 -19.17 -21.11 -6.37
C GLY A 68 -18.05 -20.13 -6.69
N LEU A 69 -17.79 -19.87 -7.98
CA LEU A 69 -16.70 -19.01 -8.44
C LEU A 69 -17.22 -17.72 -9.07
N ILE A 70 -16.51 -16.64 -8.84
CA ILE A 70 -16.73 -15.35 -9.50
C ILE A 70 -15.44 -14.93 -10.18
N LEU A 71 -15.51 -14.67 -11.47
CA LEU A 71 -14.42 -14.13 -12.25
C LEU A 71 -14.57 -12.60 -12.34
N ILE A 72 -13.55 -11.88 -11.90
CA ILE A 72 -13.54 -10.42 -11.90
C ILE A 72 -12.37 -9.88 -12.73
N SER A 73 -12.52 -8.66 -13.22
CA SER A 73 -11.45 -7.93 -13.90
C SER A 73 -10.72 -7.04 -12.92
N GLY A 74 -9.42 -7.26 -12.73
CA GLY A 74 -8.58 -6.48 -11.84
C GLY A 74 -8.10 -7.25 -10.61
N SER A 75 -7.53 -6.52 -9.66
CA SER A 75 -6.95 -7.08 -8.45
C SER A 75 -7.95 -7.08 -7.29
N VAL A 76 -7.77 -8.03 -6.40
CA VAL A 76 -8.52 -8.14 -5.14
C VAL A 76 -7.56 -7.83 -3.99
N PRO A 77 -7.95 -7.00 -3.02
CA PRO A 77 -7.11 -6.77 -1.86
C PRO A 77 -6.96 -8.03 -1.00
N GLY A 78 -5.80 -8.19 -0.40
CA GLY A 78 -5.46 -9.30 0.48
C GLY A 78 -4.56 -10.36 -0.16
N ALA A 79 -4.16 -11.33 0.65
CA ALA A 79 -3.36 -12.47 0.23
C ALA A 79 -4.24 -13.57 -0.40
N ASN A 80 -3.62 -14.44 -1.19
CA ASN A 80 -4.32 -15.62 -1.72
C ASN A 80 -4.86 -16.48 -0.57
N GLY A 81 -6.12 -16.91 -0.68
CA GLY A 81 -6.79 -17.69 0.36
C GLY A 81 -7.37 -16.87 1.52
N SER A 82 -7.26 -15.54 1.49
CA SER A 82 -7.91 -14.69 2.49
C SER A 82 -9.40 -14.50 2.23
N LEU A 83 -10.14 -14.20 3.30
CA LEU A 83 -11.57 -13.90 3.23
C LEU A 83 -11.81 -12.52 2.61
N VAL A 84 -12.76 -12.43 1.69
CA VAL A 84 -13.14 -11.20 1.02
C VAL A 84 -14.66 -10.98 1.16
N THR A 85 -15.06 -9.78 1.51
CA THR A 85 -16.47 -9.39 1.55
C THR A 85 -16.85 -8.69 0.24
N ILE A 86 -17.84 -9.21 -0.47
CA ILE A 86 -18.36 -8.63 -1.71
C ILE A 86 -19.66 -7.90 -1.39
N LYS A 87 -19.74 -6.65 -1.80
CA LYS A 87 -20.96 -5.83 -1.69
C LYS A 87 -21.35 -5.31 -3.05
N ARG A 88 -22.65 -5.27 -3.33
CA ARG A 88 -23.16 -4.62 -4.54
C ARG A 88 -22.90 -3.11 -4.46
N SER A 89 -22.42 -2.54 -5.55
CA SER A 89 -22.33 -1.07 -5.66
C SER A 89 -23.74 -0.48 -5.75
N SER A 90 -23.96 0.61 -5.04
CA SER A 90 -25.19 1.40 -5.09
C SER A 90 -25.24 2.41 -6.24
N ARG A 91 -24.24 2.41 -7.12
CA ARG A 91 -24.16 3.27 -8.31
C ARG A 91 -24.44 2.49 -9.57
#